data_e8f1e64f990481e9fbf4043574636445
#
_entry.id   e8f1e64f990481e9fbf4043574636445
#
_cell.length_a   1.000
_cell.length_b   1.000
_cell.length_c   1.000
_cell.angle_alpha   90.00
_cell.angle_beta   90.00
_cell.angle_gamma   90.00
#
_symmetry.space_group_name_H-M   'P 1'
#
loop_
_entity.id
_entity.type
_entity.pdbx_description
1 polymer ?
#
loop_
_entity_poly.entity_id
_entity_poly.type
_entity_poly.pdbx_seq_one_letter_code
_entity_poly.pdbx_strand_id
1 'polypeptide(L)'
;MHNTSLRVATQNIHKGMSLFNRRVVIHAVRDDLRAFDADVLFLQEVAGRHDRHARHSNWPSEPQQAFLTENTWSHAYGCNAVHRAGEHGNAIVSRYPIVRWENEDISTHRFESRGLLHAEIAVPDWTHTLHAVCVHLALTSRGRARQLEWLRQRIERSVPADAPLIVAGDFNDWHWRHRATHEFAHPLNMHEVFETNAGAPARSFPALLPLLRLDRIYVRGFSVGSARVCKTRGWRHGSDHRALVSDLQVLV
;
A
#
# COMPACT_ATOMS: atom_id res chain seq x y z
N MET A 1 -10.26 27.31 5.40
CA MET A 1 -9.86 26.81 4.06
C MET A 1 -10.12 25.31 4.07
N HIS A 2 -11.00 24.82 3.20
CA HIS A 2 -11.24 23.38 3.11
C HIS A 2 -9.96 22.69 2.66
N ASN A 3 -9.58 21.64 3.38
CA ASN A 3 -8.40 20.83 2.99
C ASN A 3 -8.79 19.97 1.78
N THR A 4 -8.47 20.42 0.58
CA THR A 4 -8.76 19.71 -0.67
C THR A 4 -7.59 18.86 -1.14
N SER A 5 -6.44 18.94 -0.48
CA SER A 5 -5.19 18.26 -0.83
C SER A 5 -4.94 17.06 0.07
N LEU A 6 -4.50 15.96 -0.51
CA LEU A 6 -4.11 14.74 0.20
C LEU A 6 -2.81 14.19 -0.39
N ARG A 7 -1.78 14.01 0.44
CA ARG A 7 -0.57 13.30 0.04
C ARG A 7 -0.64 11.84 0.45
N VAL A 8 -0.45 10.95 -0.49
CA VAL A 8 -0.48 9.51 -0.25
C VAL A 8 0.82 8.85 -0.66
N ALA A 9 1.17 7.76 0.02
CA ALA A 9 2.31 6.95 -0.37
C ALA A 9 2.01 5.45 -0.24
N THR A 10 2.64 4.64 -1.10
CA THR A 10 2.65 3.18 -0.97
C THR A 10 4.06 2.62 -1.03
N GLN A 11 4.31 1.59 -0.22
CA GLN A 11 5.58 0.86 -0.23
C GLN A 11 5.41 -0.56 0.32
N ASN A 12 5.91 -1.55 -0.40
CA ASN A 12 6.22 -2.84 0.19
C ASN A 12 7.49 -2.69 1.03
N ILE A 13 7.42 -2.93 2.34
CA ILE A 13 8.52 -2.68 3.29
C ILE A 13 9.38 -3.92 3.58
N HIS A 14 9.12 -5.03 2.89
CA HIS A 14 9.88 -6.29 3.01
C HIS A 14 10.11 -6.70 4.48
N LYS A 15 9.09 -6.68 5.30
CA LYS A 15 9.12 -7.01 6.75
C LYS A 15 10.12 -6.19 7.57
N GLY A 16 10.50 -5.00 7.07
CA GLY A 16 11.54 -4.19 7.71
C GLY A 16 12.96 -4.78 7.63
N MET A 17 13.19 -5.67 6.68
CA MET A 17 14.47 -6.33 6.42
C MET A 17 15.05 -5.90 5.08
N SER A 18 16.38 -5.91 4.98
CA SER A 18 17.06 -5.74 3.69
C SER A 18 16.86 -6.96 2.79
N LEU A 19 17.15 -6.80 1.50
CA LEU A 19 17.20 -7.90 0.53
C LEU A 19 17.94 -9.11 1.12
N PHE A 20 17.35 -10.31 0.96
CA PHE A 20 17.81 -11.59 1.57
C PHE A 20 17.69 -11.65 3.10
N ASN A 21 16.92 -10.79 3.75
CA ASN A 21 16.68 -10.77 5.21
C ASN A 21 17.97 -10.75 6.06
N ARG A 22 18.98 -10.00 5.61
CA ARG A 22 20.30 -10.00 6.26
C ARG A 22 20.46 -8.92 7.32
N ARG A 23 19.71 -7.82 7.21
CA ARG A 23 19.83 -6.66 8.11
C ARG A 23 18.47 -6.09 8.43
N VAL A 24 18.27 -5.66 9.65
CA VAL A 24 17.11 -4.88 10.06
C VAL A 24 17.23 -3.47 9.48
N VAL A 25 16.25 -3.05 8.69
CA VAL A 25 16.20 -1.73 8.04
C VAL A 25 14.96 -0.93 8.40
N ILE A 26 14.12 -1.44 9.29
CA ILE A 26 12.84 -0.83 9.66
C ILE A 26 13.00 0.62 10.18
N HIS A 27 14.09 0.94 10.85
CA HIS A 27 14.38 2.30 11.31
C HIS A 27 14.59 3.25 10.14
N ALA A 28 15.36 2.83 9.12
CA ALA A 28 15.55 3.62 7.91
C ALA A 28 14.25 3.75 7.10
N VAL A 29 13.44 2.68 7.04
CA VAL A 29 12.10 2.72 6.43
C VAL A 29 11.23 3.75 7.15
N ARG A 30 11.20 3.76 8.49
CA ARG A 30 10.47 4.78 9.26
C ARG A 30 10.90 6.19 8.92
N ASP A 31 12.22 6.44 8.86
CA ASP A 31 12.76 7.75 8.53
C ASP A 31 12.38 8.19 7.11
N ASP A 32 12.40 7.25 6.14
CA ASP A 32 11.98 7.50 4.76
C ASP A 32 10.46 7.80 4.69
N LEU A 33 9.62 7.02 5.39
CA LEU A 33 8.17 7.25 5.45
C LEU A 33 7.83 8.61 6.04
N ARG A 34 8.55 9.05 7.07
CA ARG A 34 8.40 10.40 7.64
C ARG A 34 8.78 11.49 6.65
N ALA A 35 9.87 11.29 5.89
CA ALA A 35 10.33 12.24 4.90
C ALA A 35 9.37 12.38 3.70
N PHE A 36 8.48 11.41 3.46
CA PHE A 36 7.44 11.54 2.43
C PHE A 36 6.37 12.57 2.83
N ASP A 37 6.21 12.81 4.13
CA ASP A 37 5.21 13.72 4.70
C ASP A 37 3.79 13.42 4.16
N ALA A 38 3.48 12.13 4.04
CA ALA A 38 2.21 11.66 3.51
C ALA A 38 1.12 11.71 4.59
N ASP A 39 -0.13 11.94 4.18
CA ASP A 39 -1.29 11.92 5.06
C ASP A 39 -1.82 10.51 5.25
N VAL A 40 -1.70 9.66 4.19
CA VAL A 40 -2.08 8.24 4.22
C VAL A 40 -0.98 7.39 3.60
N LEU A 41 -0.59 6.31 4.30
CA LEU A 41 0.40 5.33 3.87
C LEU A 41 -0.27 3.97 3.66
N PHE A 42 0.06 3.33 2.55
CA PHE A 42 -0.34 1.96 2.20
C PHE A 42 0.90 1.08 2.24
N LEU A 43 0.99 0.19 3.23
CA LEU A 43 2.20 -0.60 3.47
C LEU A 43 1.92 -2.09 3.27
N GLN A 44 2.80 -2.79 2.58
CA GLN A 44 2.73 -4.23 2.37
C GLN A 44 3.91 -4.93 3.06
N GLU A 45 3.74 -6.20 3.36
CA GLU A 45 4.69 -7.02 4.12
C GLU A 45 5.06 -6.40 5.48
N VAL A 46 4.11 -5.81 6.16
CA VAL A 46 4.28 -5.31 7.54
C VAL A 46 4.28 -6.49 8.51
N ALA A 47 5.31 -6.65 9.31
CA ALA A 47 5.37 -7.72 10.31
C ALA A 47 4.66 -7.30 11.61
N GLY A 48 3.71 -8.11 12.06
CA GLY A 48 3.15 -8.02 13.40
C GLY A 48 4.15 -8.59 14.40
N ARG A 49 4.12 -9.89 14.64
CA ARG A 49 5.12 -10.62 15.44
C ARG A 49 6.10 -11.35 14.53
N HIS A 50 7.40 -11.39 14.91
CA HIS A 50 8.38 -12.17 14.18
C HIS A 50 9.54 -12.68 15.07
N ASP A 51 9.42 -13.89 15.59
CA ASP A 51 10.33 -14.47 16.61
C ASP A 51 11.78 -14.60 16.15
N ARG A 52 12.03 -14.85 14.86
CA ARG A 52 13.41 -14.91 14.32
C ARG A 52 14.03 -13.52 14.19
N HIS A 53 13.28 -12.54 13.69
CA HIS A 53 13.77 -11.17 13.54
C HIS A 53 13.94 -10.49 14.90
N ALA A 54 13.10 -10.83 15.89
CA ALA A 54 13.21 -10.34 17.26
C ALA A 54 14.55 -10.70 17.97
N ARG A 55 15.35 -11.60 17.37
CA ARG A 55 16.71 -11.91 17.86
C ARG A 55 17.74 -10.84 17.48
N HIS A 56 17.44 -9.97 16.55
CA HIS A 56 18.29 -8.84 16.22
C HIS A 56 18.14 -7.76 17.31
N SER A 57 19.23 -7.24 17.84
CA SER A 57 19.23 -6.25 18.92
C SER A 57 18.52 -4.94 18.57
N ASN A 58 18.43 -4.62 17.29
CA ASN A 58 17.76 -3.42 16.77
C ASN A 58 16.37 -3.69 16.17
N TRP A 59 15.77 -4.86 16.45
CA TRP A 59 14.38 -5.13 16.07
C TRP A 59 13.44 -4.42 17.04
N PRO A 60 12.38 -3.74 16.57
CA PRO A 60 11.40 -3.11 17.46
C PRO A 60 10.74 -4.12 18.40
N SER A 61 10.51 -3.74 19.65
CA SER A 61 9.78 -4.55 20.63
C SER A 61 8.27 -4.59 20.37
N GLU A 62 7.76 -3.60 19.66
CA GLU A 62 6.36 -3.45 19.27
C GLU A 62 6.13 -3.90 17.82
N PRO A 63 4.87 -4.20 17.44
CA PRO A 63 4.51 -4.50 16.05
C PRO A 63 4.90 -3.35 15.11
N GLN A 64 5.30 -3.67 13.88
CA GLN A 64 5.87 -2.68 12.96
C GLN A 64 4.93 -1.53 12.64
N GLN A 65 3.60 -1.77 12.51
CA GLN A 65 2.63 -0.69 12.28
C GLN A 65 2.63 0.33 13.42
N ALA A 66 2.74 -0.10 14.67
CA ALA A 66 2.84 0.77 15.83
C ALA A 66 4.18 1.51 15.85
N PHE A 67 5.29 0.80 15.62
CA PHE A 67 6.63 1.37 15.55
C PHE A 67 6.77 2.45 14.47
N LEU A 68 6.20 2.22 13.28
CA LEU A 68 6.28 3.16 12.16
C LEU A 68 5.46 4.43 12.40
N THR A 69 4.43 4.38 13.25
CA THR A 69 3.53 5.50 13.56
C THR A 69 3.87 6.21 14.87
N GLU A 70 4.79 5.66 15.67
CA GLU A 70 5.10 6.13 17.04
C GLU A 70 3.84 6.31 17.90
N ASN A 71 2.81 5.50 17.62
CA ASN A 71 1.48 5.54 18.25
C ASN A 71 0.75 6.90 18.15
N THR A 72 1.15 7.78 17.22
CA THR A 72 0.55 9.11 17.06
C THR A 72 -0.46 9.17 15.92
N TRP A 73 -0.41 8.22 14.98
CA TRP A 73 -1.31 8.15 13.83
C TRP A 73 -2.29 7.00 13.98
N SER A 74 -3.48 7.16 13.37
CA SER A 74 -4.41 6.05 13.23
C SER A 74 -3.82 4.98 12.31
N HIS A 75 -3.99 3.70 12.66
CA HIS A 75 -3.57 2.61 11.80
C HIS A 75 -4.56 1.44 11.80
N ALA A 76 -4.66 0.75 10.68
CA ALA A 76 -5.30 -0.53 10.52
C ALA A 76 -4.25 -1.55 10.07
N TYR A 77 -4.32 -2.76 10.60
CA TYR A 77 -3.41 -3.85 10.24
C TYR A 77 -4.21 -5.11 9.90
N GLY A 78 -4.05 -5.61 8.68
CA GLY A 78 -4.62 -6.86 8.21
C GLY A 78 -3.55 -7.95 8.18
N CYS A 79 -3.61 -8.88 9.14
CA CYS A 79 -2.75 -10.06 9.13
C CYS A 79 -3.19 -11.02 8.01
N ASN A 80 -2.29 -11.31 7.08
CA ASN A 80 -2.59 -12.16 5.93
C ASN A 80 -1.85 -13.50 5.97
N ALA A 81 -0.58 -13.50 6.38
CA ALA A 81 0.24 -14.69 6.43
C ALA A 81 0.71 -14.98 7.85
N VAL A 82 0.33 -16.15 8.37
CA VAL A 82 0.76 -16.65 9.67
C VAL A 82 1.67 -17.83 9.48
N HIS A 83 2.87 -17.75 10.07
CA HIS A 83 3.89 -18.78 10.02
C HIS A 83 4.36 -19.15 11.43
N ARG A 84 5.03 -20.30 11.58
CA ARG A 84 5.58 -20.72 12.87
C ARG A 84 6.48 -19.66 13.53
N ALA A 85 7.17 -18.84 12.72
CA ALA A 85 8.11 -17.83 13.21
C ALA A 85 7.52 -16.42 13.33
N GLY A 86 6.25 -16.21 12.95
CA GLY A 86 5.64 -14.89 13.01
C GLY A 86 4.52 -14.70 11.98
N GLU A 87 4.14 -13.46 11.78
CA GLU A 87 3.07 -13.06 10.89
C GLU A 87 3.41 -11.77 10.14
N HIS A 88 2.78 -11.59 8.98
CA HIS A 88 2.86 -10.34 8.25
C HIS A 88 1.59 -10.09 7.42
N GLY A 89 1.41 -8.86 7.03
CA GLY A 89 0.24 -8.46 6.26
C GLY A 89 0.34 -7.06 5.69
N ASN A 90 -0.82 -6.45 5.47
CA ASN A 90 -0.94 -5.09 4.99
C ASN A 90 -1.24 -4.13 6.14
N ALA A 91 -0.81 -2.88 6.02
CA ALA A 91 -1.22 -1.82 6.94
C ALA A 91 -1.63 -0.56 6.17
N ILE A 92 -2.63 0.14 6.70
CA ILE A 92 -2.97 1.50 6.33
C ILE A 92 -2.71 2.36 7.54
N VAL A 93 -1.94 3.43 7.33
CA VAL A 93 -1.58 4.40 8.37
C VAL A 93 -2.08 5.76 7.92
N SER A 94 -2.73 6.51 8.81
CA SER A 94 -3.38 7.78 8.48
C SER A 94 -3.16 8.84 9.57
N ARG A 95 -2.90 10.08 9.16
CA ARG A 95 -2.96 11.26 10.04
C ARG A 95 -4.38 11.54 10.52
N TYR A 96 -5.37 11.07 9.76
CA TYR A 96 -6.78 11.25 10.06
C TYR A 96 -7.36 10.01 10.74
N PRO A 97 -8.45 10.13 11.50
CA PRO A 97 -9.07 9.00 12.16
C PRO A 97 -9.53 7.92 11.18
N ILE A 98 -9.13 6.68 11.40
CA ILE A 98 -9.71 5.51 10.76
C ILE A 98 -10.95 5.14 11.57
N VAL A 99 -12.14 5.32 10.99
CA VAL A 99 -13.42 5.11 11.69
C VAL A 99 -13.92 3.67 11.58
N ARG A 100 -13.50 2.97 10.53
CA ARG A 100 -13.81 1.56 10.30
C ARG A 100 -12.73 0.93 9.45
N TRP A 101 -12.48 -0.37 9.64
CA TRP A 101 -11.64 -1.14 8.73
C TRP A 101 -12.02 -2.62 8.75
N GLU A 102 -11.73 -3.32 7.65
CA GLU A 102 -11.93 -4.74 7.46
C GLU A 102 -10.75 -5.33 6.69
N ASN A 103 -10.36 -6.56 7.03
CA ASN A 103 -9.35 -7.31 6.28
C ASN A 103 -10.00 -8.60 5.75
N GLU A 104 -9.90 -8.82 4.45
CA GLU A 104 -10.48 -9.98 3.77
C GLU A 104 -9.36 -10.86 3.20
N ASP A 105 -9.44 -12.17 3.43
CA ASP A 105 -8.52 -13.13 2.80
C ASP A 105 -8.92 -13.32 1.33
N ILE A 106 -8.02 -12.95 0.43
CA ILE A 106 -8.15 -13.09 -1.01
C ILE A 106 -7.14 -14.11 -1.58
N SER A 107 -6.64 -15.02 -0.75
CA SER A 107 -5.67 -16.05 -1.15
C SER A 107 -6.26 -16.97 -2.21
N THR A 108 -5.53 -17.18 -3.31
CA THR A 108 -5.95 -18.09 -4.40
C THR A 108 -5.24 -19.44 -4.31
N HIS A 109 -4.28 -19.56 -3.41
CA HIS A 109 -3.46 -20.76 -3.26
C HIS A 109 -2.96 -20.90 -1.82
N ARG A 110 -2.96 -22.14 -1.28
CA ARG A 110 -2.59 -22.42 0.12
C ARG A 110 -1.16 -22.04 0.54
N PHE A 111 -0.28 -21.79 -0.43
CA PHE A 111 1.12 -21.42 -0.17
C PHE A 111 1.38 -19.92 -0.36
N GLU A 112 0.37 -19.16 -0.70
CA GLU A 112 0.49 -17.73 -0.93
C GLU A 112 -0.68 -17.00 -0.27
N SER A 113 -0.47 -16.56 0.97
CA SER A 113 -1.47 -15.80 1.72
C SER A 113 -1.50 -14.35 1.25
N ARG A 114 -2.68 -13.87 0.90
CA ARG A 114 -2.93 -12.51 0.42
C ARG A 114 -4.18 -11.94 1.05
N GLY A 115 -4.15 -10.66 1.34
CA GLY A 115 -5.28 -9.95 1.93
C GLY A 115 -5.57 -8.63 1.26
N LEU A 116 -6.81 -8.22 1.41
CA LEU A 116 -7.34 -6.92 1.06
C LEU A 116 -7.68 -6.20 2.36
N LEU A 117 -6.97 -5.13 2.66
CA LEU A 117 -7.25 -4.29 3.81
C LEU A 117 -7.98 -3.04 3.34
N HIS A 118 -9.22 -2.84 3.78
CA HIS A 118 -10.05 -1.70 3.47
C HIS A 118 -10.29 -0.88 4.74
N ALA A 119 -10.00 0.42 4.69
CA ALA A 119 -10.23 1.37 5.77
C ALA A 119 -11.09 2.54 5.29
N GLU A 120 -11.97 3.03 6.17
CA GLU A 120 -12.73 4.26 6.02
C GLU A 120 -12.08 5.34 6.90
N ILE A 121 -11.66 6.43 6.28
CA ILE A 121 -10.89 7.50 6.92
C ILE A 121 -11.73 8.78 6.93
N ALA A 122 -11.92 9.37 8.13
CA ALA A 122 -12.62 10.64 8.29
C ALA A 122 -11.63 11.79 8.07
N VAL A 123 -11.62 12.36 6.84
CA VAL A 123 -10.83 13.55 6.54
C VAL A 123 -11.64 14.79 6.94
N PRO A 124 -11.07 15.71 7.74
CA PRO A 124 -11.80 16.93 8.14
C PRO A 124 -12.31 17.73 6.94
N ASP A 125 -13.49 18.27 7.08
CA ASP A 125 -14.19 19.08 6.07
C ASP A 125 -14.65 18.36 4.80
N TRP A 126 -14.45 17.02 4.70
CA TRP A 126 -14.95 16.24 3.59
C TRP A 126 -16.37 15.75 3.85
N THR A 127 -17.20 15.76 2.82
CA THR A 127 -18.61 15.30 2.88
C THR A 127 -18.71 13.79 3.03
N HIS A 128 -17.78 13.07 2.39
CA HIS A 128 -17.71 11.60 2.41
C HIS A 128 -16.42 11.12 3.07
N THR A 129 -16.45 9.97 3.72
CA THR A 129 -15.23 9.31 4.18
C THR A 129 -14.36 8.92 2.98
N LEU A 130 -13.06 9.01 3.14
CA LEU A 130 -12.11 8.43 2.19
C LEU A 130 -12.08 6.92 2.35
N HIS A 131 -12.38 6.18 1.28
CA HIS A 131 -12.16 4.75 1.24
C HIS A 131 -10.73 4.46 0.78
N ALA A 132 -9.96 3.80 1.63
CA ALA A 132 -8.56 3.44 1.40
C ALA A 132 -8.43 1.93 1.37
N VAL A 133 -7.91 1.37 0.28
CA VAL A 133 -7.73 -0.08 0.11
C VAL A 133 -6.26 -0.40 -0.16
N CYS A 134 -5.66 -1.20 0.72
CA CYS A 134 -4.28 -1.68 0.58
C CYS A 134 -4.28 -3.13 0.10
N VAL A 135 -3.54 -3.40 -0.98
CA VAL A 135 -3.43 -4.74 -1.57
C VAL A 135 -1.98 -5.20 -1.70
N HIS A 136 -1.80 -6.51 -1.59
CA HIS A 136 -0.60 -7.21 -2.04
C HIS A 136 -1.07 -8.44 -2.82
N LEU A 137 -1.02 -8.38 -4.16
CA LEU A 137 -1.61 -9.40 -5.02
C LEU A 137 -0.69 -10.59 -5.29
N ALA A 138 -1.26 -11.65 -5.87
CA ALA A 138 -0.56 -12.89 -6.18
C ALA A 138 0.53 -12.72 -7.24
N LEU A 139 1.57 -13.55 -7.15
CA LEU A 139 2.65 -13.62 -8.13
C LEU A 139 2.19 -14.19 -9.48
N THR A 140 1.15 -15.03 -9.50
CA THR A 140 0.64 -15.64 -10.74
C THR A 140 -0.40 -14.76 -11.41
N SER A 141 -0.38 -14.67 -12.76
CA SER A 141 -1.36 -13.89 -13.52
C SER A 141 -2.80 -14.33 -13.27
N ARG A 142 -3.02 -15.67 -13.16
CA ARG A 142 -4.35 -16.22 -12.88
C ARG A 142 -4.84 -15.86 -11.47
N GLY A 143 -3.94 -15.91 -10.48
CA GLY A 143 -4.25 -15.49 -9.11
C GLY A 143 -4.63 -14.01 -9.06
N ARG A 144 -3.80 -13.14 -9.68
CA ARG A 144 -4.07 -11.71 -9.77
C ARG A 144 -5.41 -11.38 -10.43
N ALA A 145 -5.70 -12.01 -11.57
CA ALA A 145 -6.98 -11.76 -12.26
C ALA A 145 -8.19 -12.09 -11.38
N ARG A 146 -8.16 -13.20 -10.62
CA ARG A 146 -9.21 -13.54 -9.65
C ARG A 146 -9.30 -12.53 -8.51
N GLN A 147 -8.15 -12.13 -7.97
CA GLN A 147 -8.10 -11.17 -6.86
C GLN A 147 -8.58 -9.78 -7.28
N LEU A 148 -8.25 -9.33 -8.49
CA LEU A 148 -8.75 -8.08 -9.06
C LEU A 148 -10.26 -8.10 -9.25
N GLU A 149 -10.81 -9.24 -9.68
CA GLU A 149 -12.26 -9.40 -9.79
C GLU A 149 -12.95 -9.37 -8.42
N TRP A 150 -12.40 -10.05 -7.41
CA TRP A 150 -12.91 -9.96 -6.03
C TRP A 150 -12.83 -8.53 -5.48
N LEU A 151 -11.71 -7.85 -5.70
CA LEU A 151 -11.51 -6.46 -5.30
C LEU A 151 -12.55 -5.55 -5.98
N ARG A 152 -12.81 -5.71 -7.28
CA ARG A 152 -13.84 -4.96 -8.00
C ARG A 152 -15.22 -5.17 -7.37
N GLN A 153 -15.64 -6.43 -7.17
CA GLN A 153 -16.92 -6.76 -6.57
C GLN A 153 -17.04 -6.25 -5.14
N ARG A 154 -15.96 -6.28 -4.37
CA ARG A 154 -15.92 -5.74 -3.01
C ARG A 154 -16.14 -4.23 -3.01
N ILE A 155 -15.46 -3.50 -3.89
CA ILE A 155 -15.60 -2.05 -4.03
C ILE A 155 -17.05 -1.70 -4.45
N GLU A 156 -17.59 -2.36 -5.46
CA GLU A 156 -18.96 -2.12 -5.94
C GLU A 156 -20.03 -2.33 -4.86
N ARG A 157 -19.82 -3.28 -3.95
CA ARG A 157 -20.76 -3.57 -2.84
C ARG A 157 -20.62 -2.66 -1.65
N SER A 158 -19.42 -2.12 -1.39
CA SER A 158 -19.11 -1.53 -0.08
C SER A 158 -18.68 -0.07 -0.15
N VAL A 159 -18.39 0.47 -1.34
CA VAL A 159 -17.93 1.84 -1.50
C VAL A 159 -18.96 2.61 -2.33
N PRO A 160 -19.60 3.67 -1.77
CA PRO A 160 -20.50 4.50 -2.54
C PRO A 160 -19.86 5.02 -3.83
N ALA A 161 -20.64 5.12 -4.90
CA ALA A 161 -20.11 5.47 -6.23
C ALA A 161 -19.51 6.88 -6.29
N ASP A 162 -19.98 7.78 -5.45
CA ASP A 162 -19.54 9.17 -5.30
C ASP A 162 -18.46 9.38 -4.23
N ALA A 163 -18.18 8.36 -3.42
CA ALA A 163 -17.15 8.48 -2.38
C ALA A 163 -15.73 8.48 -2.98
N PRO A 164 -14.81 9.28 -2.44
CA PRO A 164 -13.41 9.24 -2.80
C PRO A 164 -12.79 7.89 -2.44
N LEU A 165 -12.07 7.30 -3.39
CA LEU A 165 -11.49 5.96 -3.24
C LEU A 165 -10.03 5.96 -3.70
N ILE A 166 -9.18 5.32 -2.91
CA ILE A 166 -7.77 5.03 -3.25
C ILE A 166 -7.53 3.54 -3.08
N VAL A 167 -7.02 2.89 -4.12
CA VAL A 167 -6.51 1.52 -4.08
C VAL A 167 -5.02 1.56 -4.37
N ALA A 168 -4.20 1.17 -3.40
CA ALA A 168 -2.76 1.22 -3.54
C ALA A 168 -2.07 -0.02 -2.98
N GLY A 169 -0.89 -0.33 -3.50
CA GLY A 169 -0.09 -1.44 -3.02
C GLY A 169 0.74 -2.11 -4.08
N ASP A 170 1.17 -3.33 -3.75
CA ASP A 170 1.93 -4.21 -4.63
C ASP A 170 0.98 -5.09 -5.43
N PHE A 171 0.80 -4.74 -6.69
CA PHE A 171 -0.05 -5.46 -7.63
C PHE A 171 0.65 -6.66 -8.26
N ASN A 172 1.96 -6.81 -8.07
CA ASN A 172 2.76 -7.88 -8.65
C ASN A 172 2.55 -8.06 -10.17
N ASP A 173 2.23 -6.96 -10.88
CA ASP A 173 1.91 -7.00 -12.30
C ASP A 173 3.18 -6.90 -13.16
N TRP A 174 3.78 -8.05 -13.43
CA TRP A 174 4.98 -8.22 -14.25
C TRP A 174 4.75 -7.96 -15.75
N HIS A 175 3.46 -7.94 -16.19
CA HIS A 175 3.13 -7.85 -17.61
C HIS A 175 3.14 -6.40 -18.09
N TRP A 176 3.87 -6.14 -19.15
CA TRP A 176 3.99 -4.82 -19.77
C TRP A 176 2.68 -4.28 -20.38
N ARG A 177 1.69 -5.16 -20.68
CA ARG A 177 0.38 -4.77 -21.23
C ARG A 177 -0.66 -4.36 -20.18
N HIS A 178 -0.42 -4.61 -18.90
CA HIS A 178 -1.29 -4.22 -17.75
C HIS A 178 -2.80 -4.44 -17.95
N ARG A 179 -3.20 -5.40 -18.81
CA ARG A 179 -4.58 -5.61 -19.22
C ARG A 179 -5.51 -5.86 -18.02
N ALA A 180 -5.13 -6.72 -17.12
CA ALA A 180 -5.97 -7.09 -15.97
C ALA A 180 -6.22 -5.91 -15.03
N THR A 181 -5.24 -5.03 -14.84
CA THR A 181 -5.38 -3.83 -14.01
C THR A 181 -6.23 -2.76 -14.69
N HIS A 182 -6.17 -2.64 -16.01
CA HIS A 182 -7.09 -1.78 -16.77
C HIS A 182 -8.54 -2.29 -16.72
N GLU A 183 -8.74 -3.59 -16.90
CA GLU A 183 -10.07 -4.24 -16.80
C GLU A 183 -10.66 -4.08 -15.38
N PHE A 184 -9.82 -4.03 -14.35
CA PHE A 184 -10.23 -3.75 -12.97
C PHE A 184 -10.66 -2.29 -12.77
N ALA A 185 -9.85 -1.33 -13.22
CA ALA A 185 -10.01 0.07 -12.87
C ALA A 185 -11.13 0.78 -13.63
N HIS A 186 -11.31 0.46 -14.93
CA HIS A 186 -12.25 1.13 -15.81
C HIS A 186 -13.72 1.07 -15.34
N PRO A 187 -14.29 -0.08 -14.93
CA PRO A 187 -15.69 -0.14 -14.46
C PRO A 187 -15.92 0.66 -13.16
N LEU A 188 -14.87 0.87 -12.37
CA LEU A 188 -14.92 1.61 -11.11
C LEU A 188 -14.66 3.11 -11.27
N ASN A 189 -14.52 3.60 -12.50
CA ASN A 189 -14.13 5.00 -12.80
C ASN A 189 -12.82 5.40 -12.10
N MET A 190 -11.87 4.47 -11.98
CA MET A 190 -10.56 4.72 -11.39
C MET A 190 -9.51 4.92 -12.47
N HIS A 191 -8.52 5.76 -12.16
CA HIS A 191 -7.35 5.96 -13.01
C HIS A 191 -6.07 5.73 -12.22
N GLU A 192 -5.03 5.26 -12.91
CA GLU A 192 -3.70 5.04 -12.32
C GLU A 192 -2.93 6.37 -12.30
N VAL A 193 -2.40 6.71 -11.13
CA VAL A 193 -1.81 8.01 -10.86
C VAL A 193 -0.61 8.33 -11.75
N PHE A 194 0.31 7.37 -11.96
CA PHE A 194 1.51 7.59 -12.77
C PHE A 194 1.20 7.55 -14.27
N GLU A 195 0.23 6.75 -14.71
CA GLU A 195 -0.24 6.79 -16.09
C GLU A 195 -0.82 8.15 -16.42
N THR A 196 -1.63 8.71 -15.51
CA THR A 196 -2.21 10.05 -15.65
C THR A 196 -1.14 11.13 -15.67
N ASN A 197 -0.14 11.04 -14.78
CA ASN A 197 0.89 12.07 -14.60
C ASN A 197 2.02 11.99 -15.62
N ALA A 198 2.41 10.78 -16.06
CA ALA A 198 3.63 10.53 -16.85
C ALA A 198 3.43 9.59 -18.05
N GLY A 199 2.18 9.19 -18.35
CA GLY A 199 1.84 8.33 -19.47
C GLY A 199 2.17 6.84 -19.29
N ALA A 200 2.71 6.44 -18.13
CA ALA A 200 3.02 5.05 -17.85
C ALA A 200 3.15 4.79 -16.34
N PRO A 201 2.79 3.58 -15.85
CA PRO A 201 2.97 3.21 -14.46
C PRO A 201 4.43 3.29 -14.00
N ALA A 202 4.61 3.58 -12.72
CA ALA A 202 5.93 3.74 -12.11
C ALA A 202 6.76 2.44 -12.12
N ARG A 203 8.07 2.56 -12.31
CA ARG A 203 9.01 1.47 -12.07
C ARG A 203 9.48 1.52 -10.63
N SER A 204 9.18 0.49 -9.85
CA SER A 204 9.42 0.45 -8.40
C SER A 204 10.36 -0.66 -7.95
N PHE A 205 10.51 -1.73 -8.73
CA PHE A 205 11.26 -2.94 -8.36
C PHE A 205 12.28 -3.35 -9.43
N PRO A 206 13.46 -3.90 -9.04
CA PRO A 206 14.03 -3.81 -7.70
C PRO A 206 14.53 -2.38 -7.38
N ALA A 207 14.56 -1.99 -6.10
CA ALA A 207 14.84 -0.61 -5.71
C ALA A 207 16.17 -0.06 -6.23
N LEU A 208 17.21 -0.90 -6.39
CA LEU A 208 18.52 -0.49 -6.91
C LEU A 208 18.46 -0.07 -8.39
N LEU A 209 17.80 -0.89 -9.23
CA LEU A 209 17.63 -0.67 -10.67
C LEU A 209 16.19 -0.98 -11.04
N PRO A 210 15.25 -0.04 -10.92
CA PRO A 210 13.84 -0.30 -11.09
C PRO A 210 13.49 -0.57 -12.55
N LEU A 211 13.18 -1.82 -12.83
CA LEU A 211 12.79 -2.29 -14.17
C LEU A 211 11.30 -2.66 -14.22
N LEU A 212 10.75 -3.15 -13.11
CA LEU A 212 9.39 -3.67 -13.01
C LEU A 212 8.45 -2.64 -12.36
N ARG A 213 7.19 -2.70 -12.77
CA ARG A 213 6.13 -1.77 -12.40
C ARG A 213 5.12 -2.49 -11.50
N LEU A 214 5.60 -2.95 -10.33
CA LEU A 214 4.80 -3.80 -9.43
C LEU A 214 3.82 -3.03 -8.58
N ASP A 215 4.23 -1.84 -8.11
CA ASP A 215 3.44 -1.02 -7.21
C ASP A 215 2.57 -0.03 -8.00
N ARG A 216 1.34 0.23 -7.52
CA ARG A 216 0.34 1.10 -8.16
C ARG A 216 -0.39 1.95 -7.14
N ILE A 217 -0.91 3.09 -7.62
CA ILE A 217 -1.90 3.92 -6.93
C ILE A 217 -3.03 4.21 -7.91
N TYR A 218 -4.22 3.67 -7.64
CA TYR A 218 -5.44 3.96 -8.37
C TYR A 218 -6.32 4.88 -7.55
N VAL A 219 -6.95 5.87 -8.19
CA VAL A 219 -7.80 6.85 -7.51
C VAL A 219 -9.12 7.07 -8.25
N ARG A 220 -10.17 7.38 -7.49
CA ARG A 220 -11.47 7.87 -7.94
C ARG A 220 -11.86 9.06 -7.07
N GLY A 221 -12.43 10.11 -7.67
CA GLY A 221 -12.80 11.35 -6.97
C GLY A 221 -11.62 12.28 -6.70
N PHE A 222 -10.49 12.10 -7.43
CA PHE A 222 -9.31 12.96 -7.31
C PHE A 222 -8.75 13.37 -8.66
N SER A 223 -8.15 14.55 -8.71
CA SER A 223 -7.17 14.91 -9.72
C SER A 223 -5.76 14.73 -9.18
N VAL A 224 -4.81 14.43 -10.08
CA VAL A 224 -3.40 14.19 -9.73
C VAL A 224 -2.63 15.52 -9.85
N GLY A 225 -2.13 16.02 -8.72
CA GLY A 225 -1.28 17.21 -8.68
C GLY A 225 0.18 16.86 -9.01
N SER A 226 0.71 15.83 -8.38
CA SER A 226 2.06 15.30 -8.65
C SER A 226 2.16 13.82 -8.38
N ALA A 227 3.12 13.14 -9.02
CA ALA A 227 3.48 11.76 -8.72
C ALA A 227 4.99 11.56 -8.84
N ARG A 228 5.59 10.90 -7.86
CA ARG A 228 7.04 10.66 -7.84
C ARG A 228 7.40 9.29 -7.26
N VAL A 229 8.43 8.68 -7.83
CA VAL A 229 9.08 7.49 -7.28
C VAL A 229 10.20 7.94 -6.35
N CYS A 230 10.08 7.61 -5.07
CA CYS A 230 11.08 8.00 -4.09
C CYS A 230 12.26 7.02 -4.10
N LYS A 231 13.47 7.56 -4.17
CA LYS A 231 14.69 6.77 -3.97
C LYS A 231 14.80 6.50 -2.47
N THR A 232 14.78 5.23 -2.08
CA THR A 232 15.13 4.81 -0.72
C THR A 232 16.65 4.94 -0.53
N ARG A 233 17.12 4.97 0.73
CA ARG A 233 18.55 5.10 1.09
C ARG A 233 19.47 3.97 0.57
N GLY A 234 19.02 3.26 -0.46
CA GLY A 234 19.71 2.19 -1.16
C GLY A 234 19.38 0.81 -0.61
N TRP A 235 19.54 -0.20 -1.46
CA TRP A 235 19.19 -1.60 -1.23
C TRP A 235 19.81 -2.25 0.03
N ARG A 236 20.87 -1.66 0.56
CA ARG A 236 21.52 -2.12 1.79
C ARG A 236 20.86 -1.59 3.05
N HIS A 237 20.06 -0.52 2.93
CA HIS A 237 19.55 0.27 4.06
C HIS A 237 18.05 0.54 3.96
N GLY A 238 17.34 -0.07 3.01
CA GLY A 238 15.91 0.11 2.79
C GLY A 238 15.26 -1.15 2.20
N SER A 239 13.98 -1.04 1.87
CA SER A 239 13.22 -2.07 1.16
C SER A 239 13.79 -2.33 -0.24
N ASP A 240 13.50 -3.50 -0.80
CA ASP A 240 13.74 -3.87 -2.19
C ASP A 240 12.74 -3.25 -3.18
N HIS A 241 11.67 -2.62 -2.69
CA HIS A 241 10.76 -1.76 -3.44
C HIS A 241 11.01 -0.29 -3.18
N ARG A 242 10.88 0.55 -4.23
CA ARG A 242 10.83 2.00 -4.09
C ARG A 242 9.41 2.42 -3.71
N ALA A 243 9.31 3.43 -2.86
CA ALA A 243 8.03 4.02 -2.53
C ALA A 243 7.49 4.86 -3.69
N LEU A 244 6.17 4.84 -3.87
CA LEU A 244 5.43 5.74 -4.73
C LEU A 244 4.73 6.79 -3.87
N VAL A 245 4.85 8.07 -4.24
CA VAL A 245 4.20 9.19 -3.52
C VAL A 245 3.45 10.04 -4.52
N SER A 246 2.23 10.46 -4.15
CA SER A 246 1.41 11.35 -4.96
C SER A 246 0.74 12.42 -4.11
N ASP A 247 0.66 13.64 -4.68
CA ASP A 247 -0.20 14.71 -4.20
C ASP A 247 -1.50 14.68 -5.03
N LEU A 248 -2.61 14.54 -4.34
CA LEU A 248 -3.95 14.43 -4.91
C LEU A 248 -4.80 15.64 -4.50
N GLN A 249 -5.72 16.05 -5.36
CA GLN A 249 -6.73 17.07 -5.06
C GLN A 249 -8.10 16.41 -5.14
N VAL A 250 -8.89 16.45 -4.06
CA VAL A 250 -10.25 15.90 -4.09
C VAL A 250 -11.10 16.71 -5.05
N LEU A 251 -11.87 16.04 -5.88
CA LEU A 251 -12.88 16.63 -6.75
C LEU A 251 -14.17 16.80 -5.94
N VAL A 252 -14.49 18.03 -5.62
CA VAL A 252 -15.70 18.44 -4.88
C VAL A 252 -16.92 18.34 -5.79
#